data_c11242864b10f01e5885bc9a1affe758
#
_entry.id   c11242864b10f01e5885bc9a1affe758
#
_cell.length_a   1.000
_cell.length_b   1.000
_cell.length_c   1.000
_cell.angle_alpha   90.00
_cell.angle_beta   90.00
_cell.angle_gamma   90.00
#
_symmetry.space_group_name_H-M   'P 1'
#
loop_
_entity.id
_entity.type
_entity.pdbx_description
1 polymer ?
#
loop_
_entity_poly.entity_id
_entity_poly.type
_entity_poly.pdbx_seq_one_letter_code
_entity_poly.pdbx_strand_id
1 'polypeptide(L)'
;METYKKIIKTLLIALIFPAFMWANTHEKYEKNPFRYEKERVVKKNFKVNADALMKIDNAYGNVSISSWNENRIEMVITIKAEGSDEDRVIEKIEGVDIDFMSSSSMVSAKTIFNNKRSGWSWNWGNNNVNLSVHYSIKMPISNSVDLENDYGSIIIDQINGDAKIHCDYGRLEIGSLNGNKNELNFDYTSKSTIAYVKKAYIEADYSGMTIEKAGDLNINADYSSISINQMDNLSYDADYGSIEVEEANDVNGVGDYFSTKLGILHGNVSIDADYGSVKIAEMAADAGSLNISSDYTGIKIGYHADYHFTF
;
A
#
# COMPACT_ATOMS: atom_id res chain seq x y z
N MET A 1 22.20 92.17 -2.44
CA MET A 1 23.16 92.61 -1.39
C MET A 1 22.72 91.83 -0.16
N GLU A 2 23.44 90.83 0.16
CA GLU A 2 23.65 90.38 1.51
C GLU A 2 24.07 88.95 1.62
N THR A 3 25.03 88.80 2.32
CA THR A 3 26.01 87.76 2.50
C THR A 3 25.48 86.53 3.22
N TYR A 4 25.76 85.40 2.64
CA TYR A 4 25.58 84.07 3.23
C TYR A 4 26.56 83.86 4.44
N LYS A 5 26.01 83.55 5.62
CA LYS A 5 26.78 82.97 6.71
C LYS A 5 26.49 81.44 6.76
N LYS A 6 27.46 80.66 6.36
CA LYS A 6 27.53 79.26 6.60
C LYS A 6 27.67 78.98 8.11
N ILE A 7 26.69 78.28 8.67
CA ILE A 7 26.81 77.65 9.98
C ILE A 7 27.03 76.14 9.73
N ILE A 8 28.25 75.70 10.00
CA ILE A 8 28.62 74.27 10.03
C ILE A 8 28.12 73.76 11.37
N LYS A 9 27.06 72.92 11.31
CA LYS A 9 26.64 72.11 12.45
C LYS A 9 27.35 70.74 12.34
N THR A 10 28.33 70.51 13.17
CA THR A 10 28.98 69.23 13.36
C THR A 10 28.01 68.31 14.06
N LEU A 11 27.47 67.35 13.31
CA LEU A 11 26.61 66.30 13.84
C LEU A 11 27.50 65.19 14.37
N LEU A 12 27.53 65.00 15.67
CA LEU A 12 28.21 63.91 16.36
C LEU A 12 27.28 62.66 16.20
N ILE A 13 27.61 61.79 15.25
CA ILE A 13 26.91 60.49 15.12
C ILE A 13 27.57 59.54 16.13
N ALA A 14 26.89 59.32 17.25
CA ALA A 14 27.23 58.23 18.16
C ALA A 14 26.86 56.90 17.46
N LEU A 15 27.86 56.16 17.00
CA LEU A 15 27.73 54.78 16.55
C LEU A 15 27.39 53.89 17.75
N ILE A 16 26.11 53.63 17.92
CA ILE A 16 25.65 52.55 18.81
C ILE A 16 25.86 51.24 18.03
N PHE A 17 26.96 50.55 18.32
CA PHE A 17 27.14 49.17 17.94
C PHE A 17 26.16 48.33 18.77
N PRO A 18 25.18 47.64 18.15
CA PRO A 18 24.50 46.59 18.87
C PRO A 18 25.51 45.47 19.11
N ALA A 19 25.78 45.19 20.37
CA ALA A 19 26.48 43.98 20.76
C ALA A 19 25.64 42.79 20.27
N PHE A 20 26.00 42.21 19.10
CA PHE A 20 25.53 40.91 18.72
C PHE A 20 26.05 39.92 19.76
N MET A 21 25.19 39.60 20.73
CA MET A 21 25.33 38.38 21.49
C MET A 21 25.35 37.24 20.47
N TRP A 22 26.50 36.68 20.25
CA TRP A 22 26.61 35.34 19.65
C TRP A 22 25.98 34.39 20.66
N ALA A 23 24.66 34.18 20.50
CA ALA A 23 24.04 32.98 20.98
C ALA A 23 24.74 31.86 20.22
N ASN A 24 25.61 31.12 20.86
CA ASN A 24 26.03 29.80 20.43
C ASN A 24 24.75 28.94 20.43
N THR A 25 24.01 29.00 19.36
CA THR A 25 23.14 27.90 19.00
C THR A 25 24.09 26.75 18.74
N HIS A 26 24.23 25.87 19.72
CA HIS A 26 24.63 24.51 19.44
C HIS A 26 23.53 23.97 18.51
N GLU A 27 23.67 24.16 17.19
CA GLU A 27 23.09 23.25 16.25
C GLU A 27 23.56 21.88 16.70
N LYS A 28 22.64 21.12 17.31
CA LYS A 28 22.78 19.69 17.35
C LYS A 28 22.85 19.28 15.88
N TYR A 29 24.06 19.13 15.37
CA TYR A 29 24.31 18.30 14.22
C TYR A 29 23.73 16.94 14.62
N GLU A 30 22.51 16.65 14.20
CA GLU A 30 22.06 15.29 14.14
C GLU A 30 23.07 14.61 13.25
N LYS A 31 23.95 13.84 13.86
CA LYS A 31 24.89 12.98 13.13
C LYS A 31 23.99 12.10 12.27
N ASN A 32 23.94 12.39 10.96
CA ASN A 32 23.35 11.44 10.03
C ASN A 32 24.02 10.09 10.34
N PRO A 33 23.31 9.10 10.87
CA PRO A 33 23.90 7.84 11.27
C PRO A 33 24.51 7.09 10.07
N PHE A 34 24.14 7.52 8.84
CA PHE A 34 24.61 6.95 7.59
C PHE A 34 25.62 7.91 6.93
N ARG A 35 26.90 7.57 7.03
CA ARG A 35 27.99 8.34 6.46
C ARG A 35 28.31 7.95 5.01
N TYR A 36 28.01 6.70 4.65
CA TYR A 36 28.34 6.12 3.35
C TYR A 36 27.07 5.64 2.68
N GLU A 37 26.95 5.94 1.39
CA GLU A 37 25.84 5.53 0.53
C GLU A 37 26.41 5.02 -0.78
N LYS A 38 25.90 3.90 -1.27
CA LYS A 38 26.21 3.35 -2.59
C LYS A 38 24.89 2.95 -3.27
N GLU A 39 24.86 3.16 -4.58
CA GLU A 39 23.71 2.82 -5.42
C GLU A 39 24.16 2.05 -6.65
N ARG A 40 23.37 1.06 -7.05
CA ARG A 40 23.54 0.31 -8.29
C ARG A 40 22.21 0.26 -9.01
N VAL A 41 22.20 0.67 -10.29
CA VAL A 41 20.99 0.69 -11.11
C VAL A 41 21.10 -0.36 -12.21
N VAL A 42 20.08 -1.23 -12.30
CA VAL A 42 19.95 -2.23 -13.36
C VAL A 42 18.77 -1.82 -14.23
N LYS A 43 19.00 -1.70 -15.55
CA LYS A 43 17.96 -1.35 -16.53
C LYS A 43 17.79 -2.50 -17.52
N LYS A 44 16.54 -2.91 -17.75
CA LYS A 44 16.17 -3.97 -18.69
C LYS A 44 14.99 -3.55 -19.55
N ASN A 45 14.95 -4.07 -20.75
CA ASN A 45 13.85 -3.90 -21.69
C ASN A 45 13.56 -5.23 -22.39
N PHE A 46 12.28 -5.64 -22.38
CA PHE A 46 11.85 -6.93 -22.92
C PHE A 46 10.68 -6.70 -23.88
N LYS A 47 10.76 -7.24 -25.09
CA LYS A 47 9.60 -7.32 -25.98
C LYS A 47 8.71 -8.45 -25.51
N VAL A 48 7.43 -8.18 -25.36
CA VAL A 48 6.45 -9.14 -24.85
C VAL A 48 5.14 -9.07 -25.66
N ASN A 49 4.33 -10.09 -25.51
CA ASN A 49 2.95 -10.09 -25.99
C ASN A 49 2.09 -9.14 -25.12
N ALA A 50 0.96 -8.73 -25.67
CA ALA A 50 0.01 -7.88 -24.93
C ALA A 50 -0.57 -8.57 -23.69
N ASP A 51 -0.61 -9.89 -23.64
CA ASP A 51 -1.14 -10.74 -22.57
C ASP A 51 -0.05 -11.45 -21.75
N ALA A 52 1.18 -10.96 -21.77
CA ALA A 52 2.28 -11.58 -21.05
C ALA A 52 2.09 -11.51 -19.52
N LEU A 53 2.72 -12.44 -18.82
CA LEU A 53 2.81 -12.44 -17.35
C LEU A 53 4.07 -11.69 -16.89
N MET A 54 3.92 -10.72 -16.00
CA MET A 54 5.02 -10.10 -15.26
C MET A 54 5.11 -10.71 -13.87
N LYS A 55 6.28 -11.30 -13.55
CA LYS A 55 6.51 -11.94 -12.26
C LYS A 55 7.66 -11.26 -11.51
N ILE A 56 7.41 -10.81 -10.26
CA ILE A 56 8.39 -10.19 -9.37
C ILE A 56 8.41 -10.93 -8.04
N ASP A 57 9.62 -11.22 -7.55
CA ASP A 57 9.89 -11.72 -6.21
C ASP A 57 10.95 -10.80 -5.59
N ASN A 58 10.55 -9.95 -4.65
CA ASN A 58 11.38 -8.93 -4.04
C ASN A 58 11.19 -8.85 -2.53
N ALA A 59 12.19 -8.29 -1.86
CA ALA A 59 12.09 -7.89 -0.47
C ALA A 59 12.89 -6.59 -0.23
N TYR A 60 12.52 -5.87 0.85
CA TYR A 60 13.21 -4.66 1.31
C TYR A 60 13.18 -3.49 0.33
N GLY A 61 12.03 -3.26 -0.29
CA GLY A 61 11.85 -2.11 -1.17
C GLY A 61 10.51 -2.14 -1.89
N ASN A 62 10.21 -1.12 -2.66
CA ASN A 62 8.92 -0.99 -3.31
C ASN A 62 8.93 -1.58 -4.73
N VAL A 63 7.79 -2.14 -5.12
CA VAL A 63 7.51 -2.52 -6.51
C VAL A 63 6.47 -1.55 -7.05
N SER A 64 6.87 -0.72 -8.02
CA SER A 64 6.01 0.28 -8.66
C SER A 64 5.78 -0.08 -10.12
N ILE A 65 4.52 -0.21 -10.50
CA ILE A 65 4.10 -0.57 -11.86
C ILE A 65 3.27 0.56 -12.44
N SER A 66 3.68 1.02 -13.62
CA SER A 66 2.93 1.93 -14.49
C SER A 66 2.58 1.22 -15.79
N SER A 67 1.35 1.31 -16.21
CA SER A 67 0.87 0.67 -17.43
C SER A 67 0.95 1.58 -18.65
N TRP A 68 1.08 0.98 -19.84
CA TRP A 68 1.06 1.64 -21.12
C TRP A 68 0.48 0.76 -22.25
N ASN A 69 0.43 1.29 -23.48
CA ASN A 69 -0.09 0.56 -24.64
C ASN A 69 1.01 0.04 -25.58
N GLU A 70 2.22 -0.22 -25.05
CA GLU A 70 3.33 -0.73 -25.85
C GLU A 70 3.65 -2.18 -25.46
N ASN A 71 3.88 -3.07 -26.46
CA ASN A 71 4.18 -4.48 -26.25
C ASN A 71 5.63 -4.71 -25.80
N ARG A 72 6.03 -4.06 -24.73
CA ARG A 72 7.33 -4.18 -24.06
C ARG A 72 7.25 -3.87 -22.58
N ILE A 73 8.16 -4.45 -21.84
CA ILE A 73 8.36 -4.16 -20.42
C ILE A 73 9.68 -3.41 -20.26
N GLU A 74 9.64 -2.23 -19.67
CA GLU A 74 10.80 -1.51 -19.17
C GLU A 74 10.90 -1.67 -17.67
N MET A 75 12.09 -2.02 -17.19
CA MET A 75 12.34 -2.23 -15.76
C MET A 75 13.61 -1.48 -15.37
N VAL A 76 13.49 -0.66 -14.32
CA VAL A 76 14.61 -0.01 -13.64
C VAL A 76 14.60 -0.51 -12.20
N ILE A 77 15.71 -1.17 -11.80
CA ILE A 77 15.87 -1.69 -10.44
C ILE A 77 16.97 -0.87 -9.79
N THR A 78 16.64 -0.18 -8.70
CA THR A 78 17.56 0.61 -7.91
C THR A 78 17.89 -0.12 -6.62
N ILE A 79 19.15 -0.53 -6.48
CA ILE A 79 19.67 -1.20 -5.28
C ILE A 79 20.50 -0.15 -4.54
N LYS A 80 20.10 0.17 -3.32
CA LYS A 80 20.73 1.19 -2.48
C LYS A 80 21.15 0.59 -1.15
N ALA A 81 22.39 0.86 -0.73
CA ALA A 81 22.87 0.53 0.59
C ALA A 81 23.45 1.79 1.28
N GLU A 82 23.11 2.00 2.55
CA GLU A 82 23.60 3.13 3.33
C GLU A 82 23.95 2.71 4.77
N GLY A 83 25.05 3.25 5.30
CA GLY A 83 25.51 2.88 6.64
C GLY A 83 26.69 3.71 7.15
N SER A 84 27.15 3.35 8.33
CA SER A 84 28.28 4.01 9.01
C SER A 84 29.66 3.46 8.62
N ASP A 85 29.72 2.32 7.92
CA ASP A 85 30.93 1.59 7.54
C ASP A 85 30.92 1.34 6.03
N GLU A 86 31.91 1.88 5.31
CA GLU A 86 31.96 1.85 3.85
C GLU A 86 32.14 0.42 3.32
N ASP A 87 33.01 -0.37 3.92
CA ASP A 87 33.28 -1.75 3.46
C ASP A 87 32.01 -2.61 3.57
N ARG A 88 31.25 -2.44 4.64
CA ARG A 88 29.97 -3.13 4.82
C ARG A 88 28.90 -2.66 3.85
N VAL A 89 28.84 -1.35 3.53
CA VAL A 89 27.94 -0.83 2.52
C VAL A 89 28.26 -1.43 1.16
N ILE A 90 29.54 -1.53 0.79
CA ILE A 90 29.99 -2.17 -0.45
C ILE A 90 29.63 -3.66 -0.44
N GLU A 91 29.95 -4.38 0.63
CA GLU A 91 29.62 -5.82 0.77
C GLU A 91 28.12 -6.08 0.61
N LYS A 92 27.28 -5.24 1.21
CA LYS A 92 25.81 -5.38 1.13
C LYS A 92 25.30 -5.19 -0.30
N ILE A 93 25.73 -4.15 -1.00
CA ILE A 93 25.26 -3.88 -2.37
C ILE A 93 25.78 -4.91 -3.38
N GLU A 94 27.01 -5.42 -3.18
CA GLU A 94 27.58 -6.48 -4.00
C GLU A 94 26.93 -7.85 -3.74
N GLY A 95 26.36 -8.05 -2.55
CA GLY A 95 25.65 -9.25 -2.16
C GLY A 95 24.24 -9.37 -2.75
N VAL A 96 23.74 -8.37 -3.49
CA VAL A 96 22.44 -8.42 -4.14
C VAL A 96 22.60 -8.77 -5.61
N ASP A 97 21.96 -9.83 -6.06
CA ASP A 97 21.82 -10.18 -7.48
C ASP A 97 20.35 -10.17 -7.90
N ILE A 98 20.12 -10.00 -9.20
CA ILE A 98 18.78 -10.10 -9.78
C ILE A 98 18.81 -11.19 -10.84
N ASP A 99 18.03 -12.23 -10.62
CA ASP A 99 17.84 -13.31 -11.60
C ASP A 99 16.69 -12.96 -12.54
N PHE A 100 16.92 -13.07 -13.84
CA PHE A 100 15.97 -12.74 -14.89
C PHE A 100 15.65 -13.95 -15.75
N MET A 101 14.36 -14.19 -15.95
CA MET A 101 13.86 -15.07 -17.01
C MET A 101 12.94 -14.28 -17.92
N SER A 102 13.05 -14.48 -19.25
CA SER A 102 12.22 -13.76 -20.19
C SER A 102 11.89 -14.58 -21.43
N SER A 103 10.64 -14.44 -21.85
CA SER A 103 10.10 -14.91 -23.14
C SER A 103 9.10 -13.86 -23.66
N SER A 104 8.48 -14.08 -24.80
CA SER A 104 7.41 -13.21 -25.28
C SER A 104 6.14 -13.26 -24.42
N SER A 105 5.92 -14.36 -23.69
CA SER A 105 4.71 -14.57 -22.85
C SER A 105 4.94 -14.35 -21.35
N MET A 106 6.20 -14.21 -20.91
CA MET A 106 6.52 -14.03 -19.48
C MET A 106 7.86 -13.30 -19.31
N VAL A 107 7.88 -12.36 -18.35
CA VAL A 107 9.11 -11.80 -17.80
C VAL A 107 9.10 -11.99 -16.30
N SER A 108 10.21 -12.51 -15.76
CA SER A 108 10.40 -12.68 -14.32
C SER A 108 11.67 -11.98 -13.86
N ALA A 109 11.61 -11.35 -12.70
CA ALA A 109 12.79 -10.84 -11.99
C ALA A 109 12.69 -11.21 -10.51
N LYS A 110 13.74 -11.84 -9.99
CA LYS A 110 13.84 -12.26 -8.60
C LYS A 110 15.08 -11.64 -7.96
N THR A 111 14.88 -10.95 -6.82
CA THR A 111 15.98 -10.44 -6.00
C THR A 111 16.61 -11.59 -5.20
N ILE A 112 17.92 -11.76 -5.32
CA ILE A 112 18.69 -12.78 -4.60
C ILE A 112 19.68 -12.07 -3.68
N PHE A 113 19.64 -12.44 -2.41
CA PHE A 113 20.57 -11.95 -1.39
C PHE A 113 21.64 -13.00 -1.12
N ASN A 114 22.84 -12.80 -1.67
CA ASN A 114 23.97 -13.71 -1.54
C ASN A 114 24.76 -13.43 -0.25
N ASN A 115 24.72 -14.34 0.71
CA ASN A 115 25.60 -14.33 1.88
C ASN A 115 26.92 -15.03 1.54
N LYS A 116 27.96 -14.29 1.14
CA LYS A 116 29.29 -14.85 0.83
C LYS A 116 30.11 -15.30 2.05
N ARG A 117 29.67 -15.11 3.26
CA ARG A 117 30.39 -15.55 4.49
C ARG A 117 29.52 -16.36 5.43
N SER A 118 29.94 -17.60 5.54
CA SER A 118 29.72 -18.64 6.55
C SER A 118 28.80 -18.34 7.74
N GLY A 119 27.81 -19.23 7.91
CA GLY A 119 27.22 -19.53 9.23
C GLY A 119 26.08 -18.61 9.62
N TRP A 120 24.95 -18.93 9.09
CA TRP A 120 23.62 -18.85 9.72
C TRP A 120 23.43 -17.72 10.73
N SER A 121 23.48 -16.49 10.31
CA SER A 121 22.82 -15.39 11.02
C SER A 121 22.69 -14.17 10.10
N TRP A 122 21.52 -13.94 9.54
CA TRP A 122 21.07 -12.58 9.25
C TRP A 122 20.90 -11.91 10.61
N ASN A 123 22.02 -11.43 11.17
CA ASN A 123 21.98 -10.68 12.40
C ASN A 123 21.49 -9.24 12.07
N TRP A 124 20.18 -9.07 11.99
CA TRP A 124 19.53 -7.77 11.85
C TRP A 124 19.83 -6.82 13.01
N GLY A 125 20.35 -7.34 14.10
CA GLY A 125 20.45 -6.62 15.38
C GLY A 125 21.67 -5.72 15.57
N ASN A 126 22.70 -5.75 14.70
CA ASN A 126 23.93 -4.99 14.97
C ASN A 126 24.71 -4.48 13.76
N ASN A 127 24.15 -4.45 12.57
CA ASN A 127 24.80 -3.90 11.39
C ASN A 127 24.07 -2.62 10.96
N ASN A 128 24.64 -1.46 11.23
CA ASN A 128 24.16 -0.13 10.83
C ASN A 128 24.20 0.09 9.30
N VAL A 129 23.71 -0.87 8.51
CA VAL A 129 23.59 -0.76 7.05
C VAL A 129 22.17 -1.08 6.62
N ASN A 130 21.49 -0.09 6.09
CA ASN A 130 20.19 -0.24 5.46
C ASN A 130 20.39 -0.65 3.99
N LEU A 131 19.60 -1.61 3.53
CA LEU A 131 19.55 -2.06 2.14
C LEU A 131 18.13 -1.91 1.61
N SER A 132 17.99 -1.37 0.41
CA SER A 132 16.71 -1.36 -0.29
C SER A 132 16.86 -1.74 -1.76
N VAL A 133 15.83 -2.40 -2.31
CA VAL A 133 15.77 -2.82 -3.72
C VAL A 133 14.42 -2.39 -4.28
N HIS A 134 14.43 -1.32 -5.08
CA HIS A 134 13.22 -0.75 -5.64
C HIS A 134 13.08 -1.09 -7.12
N TYR A 135 11.91 -1.59 -7.48
CA TYR A 135 11.52 -1.87 -8.85
C TYR A 135 10.61 -0.77 -9.38
N SER A 136 10.98 -0.16 -10.51
CA SER A 136 10.13 0.73 -11.30
C SER A 136 9.90 0.08 -12.66
N ILE A 137 8.66 -0.27 -12.94
CA ILE A 137 8.30 -1.10 -14.09
C ILE A 137 7.26 -0.36 -14.93
N LYS A 138 7.48 -0.32 -16.25
CA LYS A 138 6.46 0.05 -17.23
C LYS A 138 6.12 -1.17 -18.06
N MET A 139 4.83 -1.51 -18.16
CA MET A 139 4.37 -2.73 -18.83
C MET A 139 3.06 -2.52 -19.59
N PRO A 140 2.72 -3.39 -20.58
CA PRO A 140 1.43 -3.35 -21.23
C PRO A 140 0.28 -3.42 -20.22
N ILE A 141 -0.73 -2.56 -20.38
CA ILE A 141 -1.90 -2.51 -19.49
C ILE A 141 -2.67 -3.85 -19.44
N SER A 142 -2.61 -4.63 -20.51
CA SER A 142 -3.28 -5.94 -20.62
C SER A 142 -2.48 -7.13 -20.08
N ASN A 143 -1.25 -6.89 -19.61
CA ASN A 143 -0.47 -7.93 -18.96
C ASN A 143 -1.06 -8.31 -17.60
N SER A 144 -0.86 -9.58 -17.22
CA SER A 144 -1.11 -10.07 -15.88
C SER A 144 0.12 -9.91 -14.98
N VAL A 145 -0.09 -9.91 -13.68
CA VAL A 145 1.00 -9.84 -12.70
C VAL A 145 0.94 -10.97 -11.67
N ASP A 146 2.12 -11.41 -11.23
CA ASP A 146 2.36 -12.28 -10.08
C ASP A 146 3.47 -11.63 -9.24
N LEU A 147 3.10 -10.94 -8.18
CA LEU A 147 3.98 -10.09 -7.37
C LEU A 147 4.09 -10.62 -5.96
N GLU A 148 5.31 -10.81 -5.49
CA GLU A 148 5.65 -11.12 -4.12
C GLU A 148 6.61 -10.03 -3.62
N ASN A 149 6.26 -9.32 -2.54
CA ASN A 149 7.10 -8.25 -2.01
C ASN A 149 6.97 -8.11 -0.50
N ASP A 150 8.05 -8.42 0.22
CA ASP A 150 8.12 -8.30 1.66
C ASP A 150 8.84 -7.00 2.07
N TYR A 151 8.39 -6.41 3.18
CA TYR A 151 8.98 -5.19 3.76
C TYR A 151 9.05 -4.02 2.77
N GLY A 152 7.96 -3.82 2.00
CA GLY A 152 7.85 -2.72 1.07
C GLY A 152 6.48 -2.63 0.40
N SER A 153 6.20 -1.52 -0.24
CA SER A 153 4.89 -1.28 -0.85
C SER A 153 4.83 -1.83 -2.28
N ILE A 154 3.64 -2.28 -2.68
CA ILE A 154 3.28 -2.53 -4.07
C ILE A 154 2.37 -1.41 -4.55
N ILE A 155 2.79 -0.72 -5.59
CA ILE A 155 2.11 0.43 -6.17
C ILE A 155 1.77 0.12 -7.62
N ILE A 156 0.50 0.16 -7.98
CA ILE A 156 0.02 -0.16 -9.34
C ILE A 156 -0.96 0.93 -9.78
N ASP A 157 -0.77 1.49 -10.96
CA ASP A 157 -1.74 2.44 -11.52
C ASP A 157 -2.99 1.73 -12.06
N GLN A 158 -2.83 0.84 -13.03
CA GLN A 158 -3.95 0.10 -13.63
C GLN A 158 -3.47 -1.17 -14.33
N ILE A 159 -4.25 -2.26 -14.21
CA ILE A 159 -4.03 -3.52 -14.93
C ILE A 159 -5.36 -4.06 -15.45
N ASN A 160 -5.39 -4.52 -16.71
CA ASN A 160 -6.54 -5.19 -17.33
C ASN A 160 -6.42 -6.71 -17.31
N GLY A 161 -5.21 -7.25 -17.17
CA GLY A 161 -4.97 -8.67 -16.91
C GLY A 161 -5.27 -9.06 -15.46
N ASP A 162 -5.12 -10.32 -15.13
CA ASP A 162 -5.32 -10.84 -13.79
C ASP A 162 -4.13 -10.48 -12.88
N ALA A 163 -4.39 -10.24 -11.60
CA ALA A 163 -3.38 -9.92 -10.62
C ALA A 163 -3.34 -10.97 -9.50
N LYS A 164 -2.13 -11.49 -9.24
CA LYS A 164 -1.82 -12.22 -8.02
C LYS A 164 -0.79 -11.42 -7.24
N ILE A 165 -1.14 -11.00 -6.04
CA ILE A 165 -0.32 -10.09 -5.23
C ILE A 165 -0.18 -10.67 -3.83
N HIS A 166 1.07 -10.84 -3.39
CA HIS A 166 1.44 -11.14 -2.03
C HIS A 166 2.32 -10.01 -1.48
N CYS A 167 1.94 -9.44 -0.32
CA CYS A 167 2.65 -8.30 0.26
C CYS A 167 2.62 -8.34 1.78
N ASP A 168 3.74 -8.64 2.42
CA ASP A 168 3.85 -8.66 3.86
C ASP A 168 4.64 -7.49 4.41
N TYR A 169 4.22 -6.97 5.57
CA TYR A 169 4.88 -5.84 6.24
C TYR A 169 5.07 -4.61 5.35
N GLY A 170 4.13 -4.41 4.44
CA GLY A 170 4.17 -3.32 3.48
C GLY A 170 2.87 -2.55 3.38
N ARG A 171 2.50 -2.21 2.15
CA ARG A 171 1.25 -1.52 1.84
C ARG A 171 0.90 -1.70 0.37
N LEU A 172 -0.38 -1.83 0.05
CA LEU A 172 -0.88 -1.78 -1.32
C LEU A 172 -1.41 -0.37 -1.64
N GLU A 173 -0.99 0.18 -2.78
CA GLU A 173 -1.54 1.40 -3.38
C GLU A 173 -1.96 1.07 -4.82
N ILE A 174 -3.22 0.75 -5.02
CA ILE A 174 -3.71 0.22 -6.30
C ILE A 174 -4.76 1.16 -6.88
N GLY A 175 -4.54 1.62 -8.10
CA GLY A 175 -5.52 2.38 -8.88
C GLY A 175 -6.64 1.46 -9.39
N SER A 176 -6.35 0.54 -10.33
CA SER A 176 -7.41 -0.31 -10.87
C SER A 176 -6.94 -1.72 -11.23
N LEU A 177 -7.70 -2.74 -10.79
CA LEU A 177 -7.57 -4.14 -11.19
C LEU A 177 -8.83 -4.56 -11.97
N ASN A 178 -8.72 -4.62 -13.29
CA ASN A 178 -9.84 -4.91 -14.17
C ASN A 178 -9.92 -6.40 -14.58
N GLY A 179 -8.98 -7.23 -14.14
CA GLY A 179 -8.96 -8.68 -14.35
C GLY A 179 -10.17 -9.38 -13.71
N ASN A 180 -10.45 -10.59 -14.15
CA ASN A 180 -11.54 -11.39 -13.61
C ASN A 180 -11.10 -12.33 -12.47
N LYS A 181 -9.77 -12.49 -12.29
CA LYS A 181 -9.16 -13.32 -11.25
C LYS A 181 -8.07 -12.51 -10.56
N ASN A 182 -8.46 -11.70 -9.57
CA ASN A 182 -7.49 -11.00 -8.74
C ASN A 182 -7.42 -11.70 -7.38
N GLU A 183 -6.24 -12.11 -6.99
CA GLU A 183 -5.92 -12.72 -5.70
C GLU A 183 -4.98 -11.78 -4.95
N LEU A 184 -5.42 -11.27 -3.81
CA LEU A 184 -4.65 -10.35 -2.97
C LEU A 184 -4.46 -11.00 -1.61
N ASN A 185 -3.23 -11.30 -1.25
CA ASN A 185 -2.86 -11.84 0.05
C ASN A 185 -1.87 -10.87 0.69
N PHE A 186 -2.18 -10.35 1.89
CA PHE A 186 -1.32 -9.37 2.53
C PHE A 186 -1.50 -9.36 4.05
N ASP A 187 -0.39 -9.56 4.74
CA ASP A 187 -0.36 -9.63 6.19
C ASP A 187 0.43 -8.46 6.80
N TYR A 188 0.01 -8.04 7.99
CA TYR A 188 0.68 -6.96 8.73
C TYR A 188 0.82 -5.68 7.89
N THR A 189 -0.12 -5.43 6.99
CA THR A 189 -0.17 -4.20 6.19
C THR A 189 -1.16 -3.21 6.79
N SER A 190 -0.82 -1.94 6.78
CA SER A 190 -1.72 -0.90 7.24
C SER A 190 -1.95 0.15 6.17
N LYS A 191 -3.17 0.71 6.13
CA LYS A 191 -3.51 1.79 5.20
C LYS A 191 -3.35 1.41 3.72
N SER A 192 -3.59 0.15 3.36
CA SER A 192 -3.69 -0.27 1.97
C SER A 192 -4.91 0.38 1.30
N THR A 193 -4.77 0.80 0.05
CA THR A 193 -5.83 1.49 -0.72
C THR A 193 -5.99 0.87 -2.09
N ILE A 194 -7.24 0.67 -2.50
CA ILE A 194 -7.62 0.21 -3.84
C ILE A 194 -8.73 1.14 -4.36
N ALA A 195 -8.49 1.86 -5.46
CA ALA A 195 -9.52 2.73 -6.00
C ALA A 195 -10.59 1.93 -6.75
N TYR A 196 -10.19 0.90 -7.51
CA TYR A 196 -11.13 0.00 -8.17
C TYR A 196 -10.63 -1.43 -8.27
N VAL A 197 -11.51 -2.40 -8.00
CA VAL A 197 -11.27 -3.81 -8.30
C VAL A 197 -12.55 -4.47 -8.84
N LYS A 198 -12.45 -5.10 -10.02
CA LYS A 198 -13.61 -5.69 -10.67
C LYS A 198 -14.13 -6.92 -9.95
N LYS A 199 -13.24 -7.82 -9.59
CA LYS A 199 -13.51 -9.04 -8.83
C LYS A 199 -12.24 -9.46 -8.12
N ALA A 200 -12.32 -9.79 -6.82
CA ALA A 200 -11.16 -10.30 -6.09
C ALA A 200 -11.52 -11.33 -5.03
N TYR A 201 -10.56 -12.21 -4.77
CA TYR A 201 -10.40 -12.94 -3.53
C TYR A 201 -9.30 -12.23 -2.72
N ILE A 202 -9.60 -11.90 -1.46
CA ILE A 202 -8.71 -11.15 -0.58
C ILE A 202 -8.49 -11.95 0.70
N GLU A 203 -7.25 -12.23 1.04
CA GLU A 203 -6.80 -12.71 2.35
C GLU A 203 -6.02 -11.60 3.03
N ALA A 204 -6.40 -11.24 4.26
CA ALA A 204 -5.79 -10.10 4.95
C ALA A 204 -5.80 -10.31 6.46
N ASP A 205 -4.63 -10.62 7.04
CA ASP A 205 -4.51 -10.76 8.48
C ASP A 205 -3.74 -9.61 9.11
N TYR A 206 -4.19 -9.18 10.29
CA TYR A 206 -3.59 -8.05 11.03
C TYR A 206 -3.43 -6.79 10.17
N SER A 207 -4.40 -6.53 9.30
CA SER A 207 -4.27 -5.56 8.22
C SER A 207 -5.37 -4.50 8.21
N GLY A 208 -5.12 -3.40 7.50
CA GLY A 208 -6.10 -2.34 7.28
C GLY A 208 -6.18 -1.94 5.80
N MET A 209 -7.38 -1.93 5.23
CA MET A 209 -7.62 -1.64 3.82
C MET A 209 -8.82 -0.74 3.60
N THR A 210 -8.72 0.12 2.60
CA THR A 210 -9.84 0.90 2.06
C THR A 210 -10.00 0.62 0.57
N ILE A 211 -11.22 0.29 0.14
CA ILE A 211 -11.58 0.11 -1.27
C ILE A 211 -12.63 1.15 -1.64
N GLU A 212 -12.38 1.98 -2.66
CA GLU A 212 -13.34 2.99 -3.06
C GLU A 212 -14.49 2.39 -3.86
N LYS A 213 -14.16 1.50 -4.81
CA LYS A 213 -15.18 0.82 -5.61
C LYS A 213 -14.79 -0.62 -5.94
N ALA A 214 -15.74 -1.54 -5.85
CA ALA A 214 -15.54 -2.92 -6.24
C ALA A 214 -16.75 -3.48 -7.01
N GLY A 215 -16.53 -4.54 -7.79
CA GLY A 215 -17.58 -5.44 -8.23
C GLY A 215 -17.81 -6.54 -7.18
N ASP A 216 -17.43 -7.79 -7.48
CA ASP A 216 -17.59 -8.91 -6.55
C ASP A 216 -16.35 -9.10 -5.68
N LEU A 217 -16.51 -9.14 -4.36
CA LEU A 217 -15.43 -9.46 -3.42
C LEU A 217 -15.77 -10.71 -2.60
N ASN A 218 -14.74 -11.54 -2.43
CA ASN A 218 -14.71 -12.59 -1.42
C ASN A 218 -13.51 -12.30 -0.50
N ILE A 219 -13.78 -12.07 0.80
CA ILE A 219 -12.80 -11.61 1.77
C ILE A 219 -12.69 -12.62 2.90
N ASN A 220 -11.48 -13.05 3.21
CA ASN A 220 -11.12 -13.79 4.40
C ASN A 220 -10.15 -12.90 5.21
N ALA A 221 -10.50 -12.56 6.47
CA ALA A 221 -9.71 -11.58 7.18
C ALA A 221 -9.79 -11.68 8.70
N ASP A 222 -8.66 -11.97 9.34
CA ASP A 222 -8.58 -12.01 10.79
C ASP A 222 -7.85 -10.80 11.35
N TYR A 223 -8.32 -10.30 12.50
CA TYR A 223 -7.72 -9.15 13.19
C TYR A 223 -7.57 -7.91 12.30
N SER A 224 -8.47 -7.75 11.34
CA SER A 224 -8.34 -6.75 10.27
C SER A 224 -9.49 -5.75 10.26
N SER A 225 -9.24 -4.60 9.61
CA SER A 225 -10.22 -3.54 9.47
C SER A 225 -10.37 -3.15 7.99
N ILE A 226 -11.55 -3.36 7.45
CA ILE A 226 -11.84 -3.17 6.02
C ILE A 226 -12.94 -2.14 5.85
N SER A 227 -12.72 -1.16 4.97
CA SER A 227 -13.70 -0.14 4.60
C SER A 227 -13.91 -0.14 3.09
N ILE A 228 -15.16 -0.19 2.64
CA ILE A 228 -15.55 -0.22 1.23
C ILE A 228 -16.62 0.83 1.00
N ASN A 229 -16.41 1.75 0.06
CA ASN A 229 -17.40 2.80 -0.18
C ASN A 229 -18.57 2.26 -1.03
N GLN A 230 -18.27 1.65 -2.18
CA GLN A 230 -19.32 1.12 -3.07
C GLN A 230 -18.92 -0.21 -3.66
N MET A 231 -19.85 -1.16 -3.71
CA MET A 231 -19.60 -2.44 -4.36
C MET A 231 -20.86 -3.11 -4.87
N ASP A 232 -20.70 -4.14 -5.70
CA ASP A 232 -21.80 -4.99 -6.13
C ASP A 232 -22.08 -6.05 -5.05
N ASN A 233 -21.29 -7.11 -4.97
CA ASN A 233 -21.59 -8.25 -4.10
C ASN A 233 -20.41 -8.54 -3.15
N LEU A 234 -20.73 -8.76 -1.86
CA LEU A 234 -19.78 -9.09 -0.81
C LEU A 234 -20.04 -10.50 -0.27
N SER A 235 -18.99 -11.31 -0.20
CA SER A 235 -18.91 -12.44 0.70
C SER A 235 -17.73 -12.25 1.63
N TYR A 236 -17.89 -12.43 2.95
CA TYR A 236 -16.78 -12.38 3.89
C TYR A 236 -16.88 -13.48 4.94
N ASP A 237 -15.69 -13.91 5.39
CA ASP A 237 -15.47 -14.78 6.55
C ASP A 237 -14.34 -14.10 7.37
N ALA A 238 -14.65 -13.60 8.57
CA ALA A 238 -13.72 -12.72 9.26
C ALA A 238 -13.92 -12.68 10.77
N ASP A 239 -12.83 -12.87 11.51
CA ASP A 239 -12.83 -12.85 12.97
C ASP A 239 -12.02 -11.70 13.55
N TYR A 240 -12.43 -11.19 14.74
CA TYR A 240 -11.71 -10.18 15.52
C TYR A 240 -11.35 -8.90 14.76
N GLY A 241 -12.33 -8.27 14.14
CA GLY A 241 -12.06 -7.06 13.38
C GLY A 241 -13.30 -6.27 13.05
N SER A 242 -13.29 -5.64 11.88
CA SER A 242 -14.45 -4.90 11.40
C SER A 242 -14.51 -4.79 9.88
N ILE A 243 -15.72 -4.81 9.36
CA ILE A 243 -16.00 -4.42 7.97
C ILE A 243 -17.05 -3.29 7.95
N GLU A 244 -16.76 -2.24 7.20
CA GLU A 244 -17.66 -1.13 6.94
C GLU A 244 -17.87 -1.01 5.43
N VAL A 245 -19.13 -1.07 4.99
CA VAL A 245 -19.53 -0.92 3.59
C VAL A 245 -20.58 0.18 3.50
N GLU A 246 -20.37 1.20 2.68
CA GLU A 246 -21.34 2.30 2.57
C GLU A 246 -22.51 1.96 1.65
N GLU A 247 -22.26 1.23 0.55
CA GLU A 247 -23.31 0.82 -0.39
C GLU A 247 -22.97 -0.53 -1.03
N ALA A 248 -23.94 -1.47 -1.04
CA ALA A 248 -23.78 -2.77 -1.69
C ALA A 248 -25.12 -3.32 -2.19
N ASN A 249 -25.04 -4.31 -3.11
CA ASN A 249 -26.18 -5.15 -3.47
C ASN A 249 -26.30 -6.31 -2.48
N ASP A 250 -25.77 -7.49 -2.84
CA ASP A 250 -25.86 -8.69 -2.01
C ASP A 250 -24.71 -8.74 -0.99
N VAL A 251 -25.04 -9.10 0.26
CA VAL A 251 -24.05 -9.31 1.32
C VAL A 251 -24.25 -10.68 1.97
N ASN A 252 -23.21 -11.49 1.96
CA ASN A 252 -23.15 -12.75 2.70
C ASN A 252 -21.93 -12.73 3.63
N GLY A 253 -22.14 -12.83 4.94
CA GLY A 253 -21.10 -12.67 5.94
C GLY A 253 -21.14 -13.69 7.06
N VAL A 254 -19.95 -14.11 7.49
CA VAL A 254 -19.73 -14.89 8.70
C VAL A 254 -18.66 -14.18 9.53
N GLY A 255 -18.86 -14.09 10.85
CA GLY A 255 -17.81 -13.50 11.69
C GLY A 255 -18.07 -13.57 13.18
N ASP A 256 -17.03 -13.98 13.92
CA ASP A 256 -17.02 -14.05 15.37
C ASP A 256 -16.19 -12.91 15.98
N TYR A 257 -16.69 -12.31 17.06
CA TYR A 257 -16.06 -11.15 17.68
C TYR A 257 -15.84 -9.99 16.71
N PHE A 258 -16.71 -9.88 15.71
CA PHE A 258 -16.56 -9.01 14.56
C PHE A 258 -17.62 -7.89 14.52
N SER A 259 -17.24 -6.73 13.98
CA SER A 259 -18.18 -5.61 13.80
C SER A 259 -18.52 -5.42 12.33
N THR A 260 -19.73 -5.72 11.94
CA THR A 260 -20.27 -5.49 10.60
C THR A 260 -21.11 -4.22 10.58
N LYS A 261 -20.70 -3.24 9.76
CA LYS A 261 -21.43 -1.99 9.55
C LYS A 261 -21.73 -1.81 8.07
N LEU A 262 -23.01 -1.83 7.73
CA LEU A 262 -23.50 -1.71 6.37
C LEU A 262 -24.35 -0.44 6.25
N GLY A 263 -24.14 0.31 5.18
CA GLY A 263 -24.87 1.52 4.85
C GLY A 263 -26.18 1.19 4.13
N ILE A 264 -26.27 1.51 2.83
CA ILE A 264 -27.46 1.28 2.00
C ILE A 264 -27.32 -0.06 1.27
N LEU A 265 -28.32 -0.92 1.40
CA LEU A 265 -28.32 -2.24 0.78
C LEU A 265 -29.50 -2.40 -0.18
N HIS A 266 -29.21 -2.84 -1.39
CA HIS A 266 -30.17 -3.03 -2.48
C HIS A 266 -30.53 -4.49 -2.76
N GLY A 267 -29.71 -5.44 -2.32
CA GLY A 267 -29.87 -6.87 -2.56
C GLY A 267 -30.27 -7.68 -1.32
N ASN A 268 -29.90 -8.95 -1.35
CA ASN A 268 -30.13 -9.87 -0.23
C ASN A 268 -29.02 -9.77 0.79
N VAL A 269 -29.37 -9.93 2.06
CA VAL A 269 -28.41 -9.93 3.17
C VAL A 269 -28.56 -11.22 3.97
N SER A 270 -27.45 -11.93 4.15
CA SER A 270 -27.34 -13.10 5.00
C SER A 270 -26.10 -12.98 5.88
N ILE A 271 -26.28 -12.91 7.20
CA ILE A 271 -25.16 -12.73 8.14
C ILE A 271 -25.30 -13.74 9.26
N ASP A 272 -24.21 -14.45 9.56
CA ASP A 272 -24.03 -15.27 10.75
C ASP A 272 -22.94 -14.63 11.62
N ALA A 273 -23.30 -14.21 12.85
CA ALA A 273 -22.41 -13.40 13.67
C ALA A 273 -22.55 -13.68 15.17
N ASP A 274 -21.45 -14.10 15.78
CA ASP A 274 -21.42 -14.34 17.21
C ASP A 274 -20.50 -13.35 17.94
N TYR A 275 -20.93 -12.91 19.13
CA TYR A 275 -20.16 -12.02 20.02
C TYR A 275 -19.69 -10.70 19.37
N GLY A 276 -20.53 -10.11 18.50
CA GLY A 276 -20.14 -8.92 17.75
C GLY A 276 -21.19 -7.83 17.68
N SER A 277 -21.22 -7.16 16.55
CA SER A 277 -22.28 -6.20 16.22
C SER A 277 -22.61 -6.19 14.74
N VAL A 278 -23.89 -6.17 14.40
CA VAL A 278 -24.39 -5.97 13.05
C VAL A 278 -25.23 -4.68 13.00
N LYS A 279 -24.79 -3.72 12.21
CA LYS A 279 -25.51 -2.47 11.99
C LYS A 279 -25.76 -2.29 10.51
N ILE A 280 -27.04 -2.15 10.14
CA ILE A 280 -27.48 -1.80 8.79
C ILE A 280 -28.14 -0.44 8.88
N ALA A 281 -27.64 0.54 8.13
CA ALA A 281 -28.21 1.88 8.14
C ALA A 281 -29.56 1.90 7.40
N GLU A 282 -29.64 1.22 6.24
CA GLU A 282 -30.87 1.18 5.45
C GLU A 282 -30.93 -0.07 4.55
N MET A 283 -32.01 -0.83 4.66
CA MET A 283 -32.49 -1.71 3.60
C MET A 283 -33.29 -0.84 2.64
N ALA A 284 -32.83 -0.67 1.41
CA ALA A 284 -33.48 0.18 0.39
C ALA A 284 -34.88 -0.36 0.03
N ALA A 285 -35.71 0.46 -0.60
CA ALA A 285 -37.06 0.05 -0.99
C ALA A 285 -37.10 -1.16 -1.95
N ASP A 286 -36.04 -1.30 -2.75
CA ASP A 286 -35.83 -2.41 -3.71
C ASP A 286 -34.99 -3.57 -3.16
N ALA A 287 -34.57 -3.48 -1.89
CA ALA A 287 -33.76 -4.50 -1.26
C ALA A 287 -34.49 -5.85 -1.16
N GLY A 288 -33.70 -6.92 -1.21
CA GLY A 288 -34.18 -8.29 -1.13
C GLY A 288 -34.45 -8.76 0.31
N SER A 289 -34.17 -10.03 0.57
CA SER A 289 -34.37 -10.65 1.89
C SER A 289 -33.28 -10.28 2.86
N LEU A 290 -33.62 -10.21 4.16
CA LEU A 290 -32.71 -10.05 5.25
C LEU A 290 -32.78 -11.27 6.18
N ASN A 291 -31.66 -11.96 6.36
CA ASN A 291 -31.51 -13.07 7.28
C ASN A 291 -30.28 -12.83 8.17
N ILE A 292 -30.49 -12.81 9.50
CA ILE A 292 -29.38 -12.70 10.46
C ILE A 292 -29.55 -13.81 11.48
N SER A 293 -28.54 -14.69 11.57
CA SER A 293 -28.34 -15.66 12.64
C SER A 293 -27.30 -15.10 13.59
N SER A 294 -27.55 -15.16 14.89
CA SER A 294 -26.56 -14.59 15.83
C SER A 294 -26.75 -15.04 17.27
N ASP A 295 -25.64 -15.22 17.99
CA ASP A 295 -25.59 -15.36 19.42
C ASP A 295 -24.79 -14.21 20.05
N TYR A 296 -25.31 -13.63 21.14
CA TYR A 296 -24.66 -12.54 21.89
C TYR A 296 -24.23 -11.31 21.06
N THR A 297 -24.93 -11.03 19.97
CA THR A 297 -24.62 -9.96 19.02
C THR A 297 -25.60 -8.80 19.14
N GLY A 298 -25.08 -7.57 19.14
CA GLY A 298 -25.89 -6.35 19.08
C GLY A 298 -26.37 -6.06 17.65
N ILE A 299 -27.68 -6.12 17.38
CA ILE A 299 -28.25 -5.91 16.05
C ILE A 299 -29.01 -4.58 15.99
N LYS A 300 -28.73 -3.78 14.97
CA LYS A 300 -29.47 -2.57 14.63
C LYS A 300 -29.74 -2.48 13.14
N ILE A 301 -30.99 -2.42 12.74
CA ILE A 301 -31.42 -2.39 11.33
C ILE A 301 -32.29 -1.18 11.10
N GLY A 302 -31.88 -0.35 10.10
CA GLY A 302 -32.71 0.67 9.48
C GLY A 302 -33.30 0.15 8.17
N TYR A 303 -34.39 0.76 7.73
CA TYR A 303 -35.03 0.40 6.46
C TYR A 303 -35.74 1.62 5.86
N HIS A 304 -35.83 1.64 4.54
CA HIS A 304 -36.62 2.62 3.82
C HIS A 304 -38.13 2.44 4.14
N ALA A 305 -38.91 3.51 4.13
CA ALA A 305 -40.32 3.44 4.47
C ALA A 305 -41.13 2.50 3.55
N ASP A 306 -40.71 2.34 2.32
CA ASP A 306 -41.36 1.48 1.32
C ASP A 306 -40.76 0.06 1.27
N TYR A 307 -39.83 -0.29 2.17
CA TYR A 307 -39.31 -1.64 2.27
C TYR A 307 -40.36 -2.58 2.90
N HIS A 308 -40.70 -3.64 2.22
CA HIS A 308 -41.69 -4.59 2.65
C HIS A 308 -41.05 -5.83 3.26
N PHE A 309 -41.36 -6.13 4.52
CA PHE A 309 -40.91 -7.34 5.17
C PHE A 309 -42.08 -8.10 5.81
N THR A 310 -41.94 -9.41 5.85
CA THR A 310 -42.86 -10.32 6.58
C THR A 310 -42.05 -11.10 7.61
N PHE A 311 -42.66 -11.26 8.80
CA PHE A 311 -42.07 -12.07 9.86
C PHE A 311 -42.56 -13.52 9.77
#